data_ae7a1920674f9a324682a82e66f5b20b
#
_entry.id   ae7a1920674f9a324682a82e66f5b20b
#
_cell.length_a   1.000
_cell.length_b   1.000
_cell.length_c   1.000
_cell.angle_alpha   90.00
_cell.angle_beta   90.00
_cell.angle_gamma   90.00
#
_symmetry.space_group_name_H-M   'P 1'
#
loop_
_entity.id
_entity.type
_entity.pdbx_description
1 polymer ?
#
loop_
_entity_poly.entity_id
_entity_poly.type
_entity_poly.pdbx_seq_one_letter_code
_entity_poly.pdbx_strand_id
1 'polypeptide(L)'
;NSLPLSYLSKGGENEVFTGHEDVVFKLNNFEYAGEDIENFFIRIEAHNLFFSNVTYQMIGFAYNSQHEFCAVLVQPYVRAKREATEEEIAEHMQALGFEMVYEDEFHNAEYEVFDAVPNNVLYGIDDKLYFIDTQIRLRPIETTL
;
A
#
# COMPACT_ATOMS: atom_id res chain seq x y z
N ASN A 1 -3.31 1.23 27.78
CA ASN A 1 -3.34 2.65 27.46
C ASN A 1 -3.41 2.86 25.97
N SER A 2 -4.54 3.31 25.52
CA SER A 2 -4.72 3.65 24.13
C SER A 2 -4.00 4.96 23.83
N LEU A 3 -3.18 4.95 22.80
CA LEU A 3 -2.55 6.16 22.30
C LEU A 3 -3.62 7.00 21.58
N PRO A 4 -3.61 8.33 21.78
CA PRO A 4 -4.53 9.17 21.03
C PRO A 4 -4.12 9.17 19.56
N LEU A 5 -4.97 8.58 18.72
CA LEU A 5 -4.79 8.56 17.29
C LEU A 5 -5.66 9.64 16.65
N SER A 6 -5.09 10.38 15.73
CA SER A 6 -5.82 11.38 14.97
C SER A 6 -6.27 10.78 13.65
N TYR A 7 -7.57 10.82 13.40
CA TYR A 7 -8.14 10.36 12.13
C TYR A 7 -7.63 11.25 11.00
N LEU A 8 -7.09 10.63 9.96
CA LEU A 8 -6.50 11.34 8.82
C LEU A 8 -7.39 11.23 7.57
N SER A 9 -7.79 10.03 7.23
CA SER A 9 -8.62 9.81 6.04
C SER A 9 -9.22 8.42 6.05
N LYS A 10 -10.19 8.21 5.14
CA LYS A 10 -10.73 6.88 4.86
C LYS A 10 -10.80 6.67 3.36
N GLY A 11 -10.09 5.64 2.87
CA GLY A 11 -10.27 5.09 1.55
C GLY A 11 -11.27 3.94 1.59
N GLY A 12 -11.43 3.19 0.51
CA GLY A 12 -12.35 2.05 0.46
C GLY A 12 -11.99 0.96 1.46
N GLU A 13 -10.73 0.62 1.56
CA GLU A 13 -10.22 -0.49 2.36
C GLU A 13 -9.65 -0.04 3.70
N ASN A 14 -9.03 1.14 3.76
CA ASN A 14 -8.28 1.61 4.92
C ASN A 14 -8.88 2.82 5.56
N GLU A 15 -8.89 2.85 6.90
CA GLU A 15 -8.95 4.08 7.67
C GLU A 15 -7.55 4.40 8.14
N VAL A 16 -7.13 5.67 8.03
CA VAL A 16 -5.77 6.10 8.28
C VAL A 16 -5.72 7.05 9.46
N PHE A 17 -4.81 6.76 10.39
CA PHE A 17 -4.63 7.54 11.62
C PHE A 17 -3.17 7.92 11.80
N THR A 18 -2.92 9.11 12.34
CA THR A 18 -1.62 9.51 12.83
C THR A 18 -1.71 9.67 14.35
N GLY A 19 -0.67 9.34 15.07
CA GLY A 19 -0.73 9.46 16.53
C GLY A 19 0.63 9.42 17.19
N HIS A 20 1.59 8.89 16.52
CA HIS A 20 2.98 8.85 16.97
C HIS A 20 3.89 9.41 15.90
N GLU A 21 5.03 9.91 16.36
CA GLU A 21 6.07 10.38 15.48
C GLU A 21 6.45 9.32 14.46
N ASP A 22 6.53 9.74 13.21
CA ASP A 22 7.10 8.98 12.10
C ASP A 22 6.36 7.72 11.69
N VAL A 23 5.14 7.48 12.19
CA VAL A 23 4.32 6.35 11.75
C VAL A 23 2.89 6.73 11.44
N VAL A 24 2.28 5.94 10.58
CA VAL A 24 0.86 6.02 10.23
C VAL A 24 0.24 4.66 10.56
N PHE A 25 -0.92 4.69 11.19
CA PHE A 25 -1.70 3.49 11.47
C PHE A 25 -2.81 3.37 10.44
N LYS A 26 -3.00 2.17 9.89
CA LYS A 26 -4.06 1.87 8.95
C LYS A 26 -4.89 0.70 9.45
N LEU A 27 -6.20 0.88 9.46
CA LEU A 27 -7.14 -0.20 9.73
C LEU A 27 -7.64 -0.73 8.39
N ASN A 28 -7.22 -1.93 8.03
CA ASN A 28 -7.54 -2.55 6.75
C ASN A 28 -8.65 -3.57 6.92
N ASN A 29 -9.76 -3.43 6.21
CA ASN A 29 -10.94 -4.27 6.35
C ASN A 29 -10.94 -5.51 5.46
N PHE A 30 -9.82 -5.84 4.82
CA PHE A 30 -9.65 -7.01 3.94
C PHE A 30 -10.48 -6.96 2.64
N GLU A 31 -11.09 -5.84 2.30
CA GLU A 31 -11.97 -5.74 1.13
C GLU A 31 -11.30 -6.21 -0.17
N TYR A 32 -10.08 -5.73 -0.42
CA TYR A 32 -9.36 -6.08 -1.64
C TYR A 32 -8.65 -7.43 -1.59
N ALA A 33 -8.60 -8.06 -0.43
CA ALA A 33 -8.09 -9.41 -0.29
C ALA A 33 -9.20 -10.47 -0.41
N GLY A 34 -10.44 -10.06 -0.68
CA GLY A 34 -11.58 -10.97 -0.82
C GLY A 34 -11.89 -11.72 0.48
N GLU A 35 -11.64 -11.08 1.61
CA GLU A 35 -11.82 -11.67 2.95
C GLU A 35 -10.92 -12.88 3.23
N ASP A 36 -9.94 -13.16 2.36
CA ASP A 36 -8.97 -14.23 2.54
C ASP A 36 -7.73 -13.66 3.24
N ILE A 37 -7.55 -14.04 4.51
CA ILE A 37 -6.46 -13.52 5.33
C ILE A 37 -5.08 -13.96 4.81
N GLU A 38 -4.99 -15.17 4.25
CA GLU A 38 -3.73 -15.65 3.66
C GLU A 38 -3.33 -14.79 2.46
N ASN A 39 -4.28 -14.47 1.60
CA ASN A 39 -4.06 -13.59 0.47
C ASN A 39 -3.64 -12.19 0.93
N PHE A 40 -4.24 -11.69 2.01
CA PHE A 40 -3.87 -10.42 2.62
C PHE A 40 -2.39 -10.41 3.03
N PHE A 41 -1.91 -11.46 3.71
CA PHE A 41 -0.52 -11.56 4.12
C PHE A 41 0.44 -11.63 2.93
N ILE A 42 0.07 -12.35 1.88
CA ILE A 42 0.86 -12.42 0.64
C ILE A 42 1.02 -11.03 0.04
N ARG A 43 -0.05 -10.24 0.03
CA ARG A 43 -0.02 -8.88 -0.49
C ARG A 43 0.86 -7.94 0.34
N ILE A 44 0.82 -8.07 1.67
CA ILE A 44 1.69 -7.29 2.56
C ILE A 44 3.16 -7.66 2.33
N GLU A 45 3.48 -8.94 2.23
CA GLU A 45 4.84 -9.39 1.93
C GLU A 45 5.33 -8.87 0.59
N ALA A 46 4.48 -8.91 -0.44
CA ALA A 46 4.82 -8.41 -1.77
C ALA A 46 5.08 -6.90 -1.74
N HIS A 47 4.24 -6.14 -1.06
CA HIS A 47 4.45 -4.70 -0.87
C HIS A 47 5.81 -4.44 -0.22
N ASN A 48 6.11 -5.15 0.85
CA ASN A 48 7.36 -4.95 1.58
C ASN A 48 8.60 -5.33 0.77
N LEU A 49 8.45 -6.30 -0.13
CA LEU A 49 9.53 -6.73 -1.02
C LEU A 49 9.89 -5.64 -2.03
N PHE A 50 8.89 -5.03 -2.66
CA PHE A 50 9.12 -4.06 -3.73
C PHE A 50 9.19 -2.62 -3.23
N PHE A 51 8.54 -2.30 -2.12
CA PHE A 51 8.47 -0.95 -1.56
C PHE A 51 9.07 -0.92 -0.15
N SER A 52 10.32 -1.33 -0.05
CA SER A 52 11.01 -1.56 1.22
C SER A 52 11.28 -0.30 2.05
N ASN A 53 11.14 0.88 1.45
CA ASN A 53 11.29 2.15 2.18
C ASN A 53 10.01 2.60 2.87
N VAL A 54 8.92 1.88 2.67
CA VAL A 54 7.60 2.21 3.24
C VAL A 54 6.85 0.92 3.58
N THR A 55 7.49 0.03 4.31
CA THR A 55 6.94 -1.29 4.65
C THR A 55 5.76 -1.19 5.59
N TYR A 56 4.89 -2.18 5.50
CA TYR A 56 3.83 -2.40 6.48
C TYR A 56 4.28 -3.38 7.56
N GLN A 57 3.91 -3.09 8.81
CA GLN A 57 4.02 -4.03 9.91
C GLN A 57 2.62 -4.24 10.49
N MET A 58 2.16 -5.48 10.55
CA MET A 58 0.89 -5.79 11.18
C MET A 58 1.11 -5.96 12.68
N ILE A 59 0.35 -5.24 13.50
CA ILE A 59 0.50 -5.26 14.96
C ILE A 59 -0.71 -5.83 15.68
N GLY A 60 -1.77 -6.17 14.99
CA GLY A 60 -2.96 -6.77 15.60
C GLY A 60 -4.20 -6.56 14.76
N PHE A 61 -5.33 -6.65 15.45
CA PHE A 61 -6.66 -6.50 14.85
C PHE A 61 -7.49 -5.53 15.67
N ALA A 62 -8.40 -4.84 15.02
CA ALA A 62 -9.32 -3.92 15.68
C ALA A 62 -10.56 -3.71 14.80
N TYR A 63 -11.58 -3.06 15.36
CA TYR A 63 -12.74 -2.64 14.59
C TYR A 63 -12.58 -1.18 14.16
N ASN A 64 -12.94 -0.89 12.92
CA ASN A 64 -12.92 0.50 12.42
C ASN A 64 -14.18 1.26 12.84
N SER A 65 -14.32 2.49 12.36
CA SER A 65 -15.47 3.36 12.69
C SER A 65 -16.82 2.80 12.20
N GLN A 66 -16.78 1.86 11.25
CA GLN A 66 -17.97 1.20 10.70
C GLN A 66 -18.20 -0.18 11.32
N HIS A 67 -17.50 -0.49 12.42
CA HIS A 67 -17.55 -1.78 13.12
C HIS A 67 -17.13 -2.98 12.26
N GLU A 68 -16.31 -2.75 11.27
CA GLU A 68 -15.72 -3.82 10.47
C GLU A 68 -14.46 -4.33 11.14
N PHE A 69 -14.24 -5.65 11.09
CA PHE A 69 -13.02 -6.28 11.62
C PHE A 69 -11.85 -5.99 10.68
N CYS A 70 -10.76 -5.44 11.23
CA CYS A 70 -9.62 -4.98 10.44
C CYS A 70 -8.31 -5.48 10.99
N ALA A 71 -7.31 -5.63 10.10
CA ALA A 71 -5.92 -5.68 10.51
C ALA A 71 -5.44 -4.27 10.85
N VAL A 72 -4.61 -4.17 11.87
CA VAL A 72 -3.95 -2.91 12.22
C VAL A 72 -2.55 -2.94 11.65
N LEU A 73 -2.29 -2.05 10.70
CA LEU A 73 -1.01 -1.93 10.02
C LEU A 73 -0.32 -0.64 10.45
N VAL A 74 1.00 -0.73 10.60
CA VAL A 74 1.85 0.43 10.86
C VAL A 74 2.77 0.61 9.66
N GLN A 75 2.87 1.85 9.20
CA GLN A 75 3.69 2.23 8.07
C GLN A 75 4.45 3.49 8.42
N PRO A 76 5.70 3.68 7.97
CA PRO A 76 6.41 4.94 8.20
C PRO A 76 5.64 6.13 7.65
N TYR A 77 5.64 7.22 8.42
CA TYR A 77 5.13 8.51 7.93
C TYR A 77 6.12 9.08 6.94
N VAL A 78 5.64 9.46 5.76
CA VAL A 78 6.48 9.99 4.70
C VAL A 78 6.39 11.50 4.66
N ARG A 79 7.54 12.17 4.77
CA ARG A 79 7.65 13.61 4.59
C ARG A 79 7.86 13.88 3.10
N ALA A 80 6.85 14.44 2.46
CA ALA A 80 6.84 14.60 1.02
C ALA A 80 6.94 16.07 0.61
N LYS A 81 7.60 16.31 -0.52
CA LYS A 81 7.59 17.61 -1.19
C LYS A 81 6.31 17.78 -2.01
N ARG A 82 5.83 16.69 -2.61
CA ARG A 82 4.69 16.68 -3.53
C ARG A 82 4.31 15.24 -3.84
N GLU A 83 3.24 15.06 -4.57
CA GLU A 83 2.93 13.76 -5.19
C GLU A 83 3.91 13.50 -6.33
N ALA A 84 4.18 12.22 -6.61
CA ALA A 84 4.97 11.83 -7.76
C ALA A 84 4.17 12.09 -9.05
N THR A 85 4.88 12.27 -10.16
CA THR A 85 4.25 12.34 -11.47
C THR A 85 4.06 10.93 -12.05
N GLU A 86 3.17 10.80 -13.02
CA GLU A 86 2.97 9.53 -13.72
C GLU A 86 4.27 9.03 -14.36
N GLU A 87 5.07 9.93 -14.91
CA GLU A 87 6.35 9.59 -15.52
C GLU A 87 7.34 9.06 -14.50
N GLU A 88 7.42 9.69 -13.33
CA GLU A 88 8.29 9.23 -12.23
C GLU A 88 7.89 7.84 -11.75
N ILE A 89 6.59 7.60 -11.60
CA ILE A 89 6.06 6.30 -11.22
C ILE A 89 6.43 5.24 -12.24
N ALA A 90 6.20 5.52 -13.53
CA ALA A 90 6.51 4.59 -14.62
C ALA A 90 8.01 4.24 -14.66
N GLU A 91 8.88 5.24 -14.55
CA GLU A 91 10.32 5.02 -14.54
C GLU A 91 10.76 4.14 -13.37
N HIS A 92 10.19 4.40 -12.18
CA HIS A 92 10.50 3.63 -10.98
C HIS A 92 10.07 2.17 -11.13
N MET A 93 8.85 1.95 -11.61
CA MET A 93 8.32 0.61 -11.80
C MET A 93 9.09 -0.17 -12.86
N GLN A 94 9.48 0.48 -13.95
CA GLN A 94 10.31 -0.14 -14.98
C GLN A 94 11.68 -0.53 -14.43
N ALA A 95 12.28 0.31 -13.58
CA ALA A 95 13.54 0.01 -12.93
C ALA A 95 13.44 -1.22 -12.00
N LEU A 96 12.26 -1.48 -11.45
CA LEU A 96 11.99 -2.67 -10.63
C LEU A 96 11.67 -3.91 -11.47
N GLY A 97 11.61 -3.78 -12.80
CA GLY A 97 11.32 -4.90 -13.70
C GLY A 97 9.86 -5.10 -14.05
N PHE A 98 9.02 -4.10 -13.77
CA PHE A 98 7.61 -4.13 -14.15
C PHE A 98 7.38 -3.50 -15.51
N GLU A 99 6.36 -3.99 -16.23
CA GLU A 99 5.88 -3.40 -17.47
C GLU A 99 4.56 -2.68 -17.22
N MET A 100 4.39 -1.51 -17.82
CA MET A 100 3.13 -0.78 -17.76
C MET A 100 2.10 -1.49 -18.65
N VAL A 101 0.96 -1.84 -18.06
CA VAL A 101 -0.17 -2.46 -18.78
C VAL A 101 -1.24 -1.41 -19.05
N TYR A 102 -1.53 -0.57 -18.06
CA TYR A 102 -2.39 0.61 -18.15
C TYR A 102 -1.73 1.76 -17.42
N GLU A 103 -2.32 2.94 -17.45
CA GLU A 103 -1.74 4.13 -16.84
C GLU A 103 -1.40 3.96 -15.36
N ASP A 104 -2.19 3.18 -14.63
CA ASP A 104 -2.08 2.97 -13.19
C ASP A 104 -1.74 1.53 -12.80
N GLU A 105 -1.46 0.68 -13.80
CA GLU A 105 -1.27 -0.75 -13.58
C GLU A 105 0.02 -1.26 -14.20
N PHE A 106 0.78 -2.01 -13.41
CA PHE A 106 2.08 -2.57 -13.82
C PHE A 106 2.14 -4.05 -13.50
N HIS A 107 2.74 -4.83 -14.39
CA HIS A 107 2.91 -6.28 -14.21
C HIS A 107 4.36 -6.69 -14.36
N ASN A 108 4.76 -7.70 -13.60
CA ASN A 108 5.93 -8.53 -13.91
C ASN A 108 5.49 -9.99 -14.06
N ALA A 109 6.42 -10.95 -14.05
CA ALA A 109 6.08 -12.36 -14.22
C ALA A 109 5.18 -12.91 -13.11
N GLU A 110 5.30 -12.38 -11.89
CA GLU A 110 4.64 -12.93 -10.70
C GLU A 110 3.57 -12.02 -10.11
N TYR A 111 3.69 -10.71 -10.26
CA TYR A 111 2.87 -9.74 -9.55
C TYR A 111 2.17 -8.75 -10.46
N GLU A 112 1.03 -8.26 -9.97
CA GLU A 112 0.30 -7.13 -10.54
C GLU A 112 0.25 -6.02 -9.51
N VAL A 113 0.56 -4.79 -9.94
CA VAL A 113 0.47 -3.58 -9.10
C VAL A 113 -0.61 -2.69 -9.66
N PHE A 114 -1.55 -2.28 -8.80
CA PHE A 114 -2.68 -1.43 -9.16
C PHE A 114 -2.65 -0.13 -8.38
N ASP A 115 -3.38 0.86 -8.84
CA ASP A 115 -3.53 2.15 -8.20
C ASP A 115 -2.19 2.88 -7.99
N ALA A 116 -1.25 2.65 -8.89
CA ALA A 116 0.03 3.36 -8.90
C ALA A 116 -0.15 4.71 -9.57
N VAL A 117 -0.85 5.59 -8.88
CA VAL A 117 -1.24 6.94 -9.35
C VAL A 117 -0.65 8.01 -8.45
N PRO A 118 -0.53 9.27 -8.93
CA PRO A 118 0.14 10.34 -8.18
C PRO A 118 -0.33 10.52 -6.74
N ASN A 119 -1.63 10.39 -6.45
CA ASN A 119 -2.12 10.56 -5.08
C ASN A 119 -1.76 9.40 -4.13
N ASN A 120 -1.25 8.29 -4.65
CA ASN A 120 -0.81 7.14 -3.87
C ASN A 120 0.70 6.99 -3.81
N VAL A 121 1.44 7.86 -4.48
CA VAL A 121 2.91 7.81 -4.54
C VAL A 121 3.48 9.17 -4.24
N LEU A 122 4.23 9.27 -3.15
CA LEU A 122 4.80 10.52 -2.70
C LEU A 122 6.25 10.68 -3.17
N TYR A 123 6.59 11.91 -3.55
CA TYR A 123 7.97 12.30 -3.79
C TYR A 123 8.52 12.91 -2.51
N GLY A 124 9.39 12.18 -1.84
CA GLY A 124 9.90 12.54 -0.52
C GLY A 124 10.87 13.72 -0.52
N ILE A 125 11.11 14.27 0.65
CA ILE A 125 12.11 15.34 0.83
C ILE A 125 13.54 14.84 0.56
N ASP A 126 13.74 13.51 0.55
CA ASP A 126 15.00 12.83 0.23
C ASP A 126 15.13 12.49 -1.25
N ASP A 127 14.21 12.98 -2.08
CA ASP A 127 14.17 12.77 -3.53
C ASP A 127 13.90 11.30 -3.94
N LYS A 128 13.24 10.54 -3.07
CA LYS A 128 12.84 9.15 -3.33
C LYS A 128 11.33 9.03 -3.45
N LEU A 129 10.86 8.03 -4.19
CA LEU A 129 9.45 7.73 -4.30
C LEU A 129 9.00 6.78 -3.19
N TYR A 130 7.82 7.03 -2.65
CA TYR A 130 7.20 6.25 -1.57
C TYR A 130 5.79 5.84 -1.98
N PHE A 131 5.60 4.55 -2.18
CA PHE A 131 4.33 3.98 -2.61
C PHE A 131 3.48 3.65 -1.38
N ILE A 132 2.67 4.61 -0.95
CA ILE A 132 1.99 4.56 0.34
C ILE A 132 0.64 3.84 0.31
N ASP A 133 0.00 3.75 -0.84
CA ASP A 133 -1.36 3.19 -0.92
C ASP A 133 -1.64 2.49 -2.25
N THR A 134 -0.63 1.88 -2.83
CA THR A 134 -0.78 1.05 -4.02
C THR A 134 -1.19 -0.36 -3.64
N GLN A 135 -1.85 -1.05 -4.56
CA GLN A 135 -2.25 -2.43 -4.38
C GLN A 135 -1.31 -3.35 -5.14
N ILE A 136 -0.91 -4.45 -4.53
CA ILE A 136 -0.09 -5.46 -5.18
C ILE A 136 -0.63 -6.85 -4.86
N ARG A 137 -0.66 -7.72 -5.87
CA ARG A 137 -1.11 -9.10 -5.70
C ARG A 137 -0.36 -10.04 -6.63
N LEU A 138 -0.43 -11.33 -6.33
CA LEU A 138 0.07 -12.36 -7.24
C LEU A 138 -0.78 -12.37 -8.52
N ARG A 139 -0.12 -12.54 -9.65
CA ARG A 139 -0.82 -12.73 -10.91
C ARG A 139 -1.53 -14.08 -10.91
N PRO A 140 -2.73 -14.15 -11.48
CA PRO A 140 -3.40 -15.44 -11.70
C PRO A 140 -2.53 -16.35 -12.57
N ILE A 141 -2.48 -17.64 -12.21
CA ILE A 141 -1.79 -18.63 -13.04
C ILE A 141 -2.66 -18.89 -14.27
N GLU A 142 -2.11 -18.59 -15.46
CA GLU A 142 -2.78 -18.94 -16.70
C GLU A 142 -2.52 -20.42 -16.97
N THR A 143 -3.60 -21.19 -16.97
CA THR A 143 -3.53 -22.60 -17.36
C THR A 143 -3.86 -22.69 -18.85
N THR A 144 -2.86 -22.89 -19.68
CA THR A 144 -3.07 -23.23 -21.09
C THR A 144 -3.13 -24.73 -21.19
N LEU A 145 -4.25 -25.21 -21.65
CA LEU A 145 -4.41 -26.61 -21.98
C LEU A 145 -4.02 -26.87 -23.43
#